data_204037abdd40b2fc3f30b6990b9597eb
#
_entry.id   204037abdd40b2fc3f30b6990b9597eb
#
_cell.length_a   1.000
_cell.length_b   1.000
_cell.length_c   1.000
_cell.angle_alpha   90.00
_cell.angle_beta   90.00
_cell.angle_gamma   90.00
#
_symmetry.space_group_name_H-M   'P 1'
#
loop_
_entity.id
_entity.type
_entity.pdbx_description
1 polymer ?
#
loop_
_entity_poly.entity_id
_entity_poly.type
_entity_poly.pdbx_seq_one_letter_code
_entity_poly.pdbx_strand_id
1 'polypeptide(L)'
;MRNRLTIAIDCDDVLLDTIKTSLEEYQKRYNVAISPDMCYSKDPSVWGVEDYSEALKRQYEVFSEVEFPPIPSSQEVLSRLSKNHDLWVLTGRHKGMAEMTKASINKYFPNIFTGVRFTGFLQGDDITKGLVCREIGAQVMIDDLPTHIESVIDEGGLREAIIFGDYPWNKDHKLGSVVVRCLDWLSVESEITRIARNVE
;
A
#
# COMPACT_ATOMS: atom_id res chain seq x y z
N MET A 1 -25.46 15.69 5.62
CA MET A 1 -25.09 14.78 4.50
C MET A 1 -23.65 14.32 4.74
N ARG A 2 -23.29 13.07 4.48
CA ARG A 2 -21.87 12.66 4.53
C ARG A 2 -21.18 13.22 3.29
N ASN A 3 -20.06 13.92 3.47
CA ASN A 3 -19.33 14.44 2.32
C ASN A 3 -18.56 13.32 1.63
N ARG A 4 -18.63 13.30 0.29
CA ARG A 4 -17.88 12.35 -0.55
C ARG A 4 -16.41 12.72 -0.51
N LEU A 5 -15.56 11.77 -0.16
CA LEU A 5 -14.10 11.92 -0.13
C LEU A 5 -13.48 11.20 -1.33
N THR A 6 -12.38 11.73 -1.82
CA THR A 6 -11.44 11.01 -2.68
C THR A 6 -10.35 10.42 -1.80
N ILE A 7 -10.21 9.09 -1.82
CA ILE A 7 -9.30 8.33 -0.94
C ILE A 7 -8.29 7.58 -1.80
N ALA A 8 -7.01 7.85 -1.61
CA ALA A 8 -5.92 7.09 -2.19
C ALA A 8 -5.52 5.96 -1.25
N ILE A 9 -5.30 4.77 -1.79
CA ILE A 9 -5.07 3.55 -1.02
C ILE A 9 -3.90 2.79 -1.63
N ASP A 10 -2.89 2.47 -0.84
CA ASP A 10 -1.78 1.64 -1.30
C ASP A 10 -2.22 0.20 -1.58
N CYS A 11 -1.43 -0.50 -2.37
CA CYS A 11 -1.72 -1.88 -2.77
C CYS A 11 -1.08 -2.89 -1.81
N ASP A 12 0.24 -2.78 -1.61
CA ASP A 12 1.03 -3.76 -0.89
C ASP A 12 0.89 -3.58 0.62
N ASP A 13 0.61 -4.67 1.34
CA ASP A 13 0.40 -4.71 2.79
C ASP A 13 -0.69 -3.76 3.33
N VAL A 14 -1.51 -3.23 2.41
CA VAL A 14 -2.74 -2.46 2.69
C VAL A 14 -3.95 -3.18 2.09
N LEU A 15 -3.94 -3.46 0.78
CA LEU A 15 -4.98 -4.22 0.09
C LEU A 15 -4.67 -5.71 0.03
N LEU A 16 -3.42 -6.04 -0.29
CA LEU A 16 -2.93 -7.40 -0.50
C LEU A 16 -1.81 -7.71 0.51
N ASP A 17 -1.82 -8.92 1.06
CA ASP A 17 -0.81 -9.43 2.00
C ASP A 17 0.45 -9.84 1.22
N THR A 18 1.25 -8.84 0.87
CA THR A 18 2.36 -8.97 -0.09
C THR A 18 3.64 -9.46 0.58
N ILE A 19 4.12 -8.78 1.61
CA ILE A 19 5.42 -9.10 2.23
C ILE A 19 5.39 -10.48 2.86
N LYS A 20 4.41 -10.77 3.69
CA LYS A 20 4.29 -12.07 4.35
C LYS A 20 4.25 -13.20 3.32
N THR A 21 3.38 -13.08 2.32
CA THR A 21 3.23 -14.10 1.27
C THR A 21 4.51 -14.28 0.45
N SER A 22 5.19 -13.17 0.11
CA SER A 22 6.47 -13.21 -0.60
C SER A 22 7.57 -13.90 0.21
N LEU A 23 7.69 -13.60 1.50
CA LEU A 23 8.72 -14.19 2.36
C LEU A 23 8.48 -15.68 2.60
N GLU A 24 7.23 -16.10 2.78
CA GLU A 24 6.86 -17.52 2.89
C GLU A 24 7.20 -18.28 1.62
N GLU A 25 6.91 -17.73 0.44
CA GLU A 25 7.24 -18.37 -0.82
C GLU A 25 8.75 -18.35 -1.10
N TYR A 26 9.45 -17.27 -0.75
CA TYR A 26 10.91 -17.19 -0.85
C TYR A 26 11.58 -18.29 -0.03
N GLN A 27 11.11 -18.49 1.21
CA GLN A 27 11.60 -19.57 2.07
C GLN A 27 11.38 -20.96 1.45
N LYS A 28 10.23 -21.20 0.83
CA LYS A 28 9.94 -22.47 0.16
C LYS A 28 10.87 -22.73 -1.02
N ARG A 29 11.15 -21.70 -1.84
CA ARG A 29 11.94 -21.85 -3.08
C ARG A 29 13.44 -21.94 -2.81
N TYR A 30 13.93 -21.10 -1.92
CA TYR A 30 15.38 -20.92 -1.73
C TYR A 30 15.89 -21.46 -0.40
N ASN A 31 15.00 -21.97 0.47
CA ASN A 31 15.34 -22.45 1.81
C ASN A 31 16.04 -21.38 2.69
N VAL A 32 15.65 -20.12 2.53
CA VAL A 32 16.16 -18.96 3.28
C VAL A 32 14.98 -18.32 4.02
N ALA A 33 15.01 -18.36 5.36
CA ALA A 33 14.03 -17.68 6.20
C ALA A 33 14.46 -16.23 6.41
N ILE A 34 13.60 -15.30 6.02
CA ILE A 34 13.85 -13.87 6.15
C ILE A 34 12.86 -13.30 7.16
N SER A 35 13.37 -12.60 8.17
CA SER A 35 12.53 -11.91 9.14
C SER A 35 11.82 -10.71 8.50
N PRO A 36 10.53 -10.46 8.79
CA PRO A 36 9.78 -9.35 8.18
C PRO A 36 10.40 -7.95 8.36
N ASP A 37 11.14 -7.72 9.44
CA ASP A 37 11.89 -6.46 9.66
C ASP A 37 13.06 -6.27 8.69
N MET A 38 13.49 -7.35 8.01
CA MET A 38 14.56 -7.35 7.03
C MET A 38 14.07 -7.35 5.58
N CYS A 39 12.77 -7.25 5.34
CA CYS A 39 12.18 -7.36 4.00
C CYS A 39 12.66 -6.28 3.00
N TYR A 40 13.13 -5.13 3.51
CA TYR A 40 13.71 -4.05 2.70
C TYR A 40 15.25 -4.01 2.74
N SER A 41 15.90 -5.06 3.28
CA SER A 41 17.36 -5.10 3.38
C SER A 41 18.03 -5.12 2.02
N LYS A 42 19.05 -4.28 1.85
CA LYS A 42 19.95 -4.28 0.69
C LYS A 42 21.17 -5.18 0.88
N ASP A 43 21.30 -5.82 2.06
CA ASP A 43 22.35 -6.79 2.32
C ASP A 43 22.00 -8.12 1.63
N PRO A 44 22.79 -8.58 0.62
CA PRO A 44 22.48 -9.81 -0.10
C PRO A 44 22.55 -11.04 0.80
N SER A 45 23.30 -11.03 1.88
CA SER A 45 23.39 -12.16 2.81
C SER A 45 22.05 -12.48 3.49
N VAL A 46 21.19 -11.47 3.72
CA VAL A 46 19.82 -11.65 4.21
C VAL A 46 18.99 -12.52 3.26
N TRP A 47 19.25 -12.41 1.96
CA TRP A 47 18.57 -13.12 0.89
C TRP A 47 19.27 -14.44 0.51
N GLY A 48 20.31 -14.83 1.26
CA GLY A 48 21.08 -16.06 1.03
C GLY A 48 21.87 -16.09 -0.27
N VAL A 49 22.36 -14.93 -0.71
CA VAL A 49 23.17 -14.75 -1.91
C VAL A 49 24.38 -13.84 -1.61
N GLU A 50 25.33 -13.79 -2.53
CA GLU A 50 26.51 -12.91 -2.41
C GLU A 50 26.31 -11.58 -3.12
N ASP A 51 25.42 -11.50 -4.09
CA ASP A 51 25.18 -10.32 -4.93
C ASP A 51 23.74 -9.82 -4.79
N TYR A 52 23.58 -8.51 -4.61
CA TYR A 52 22.26 -7.90 -4.47
C TYR A 52 21.43 -7.94 -5.75
N SER A 53 22.05 -7.99 -6.92
CA SER A 53 21.32 -8.15 -8.18
C SER A 53 20.64 -9.53 -8.27
N GLU A 54 21.30 -10.58 -7.77
CA GLU A 54 20.69 -11.90 -7.65
C GLU A 54 19.56 -11.92 -6.60
N ALA A 55 19.73 -11.20 -5.48
CA ALA A 55 18.66 -11.05 -4.50
C ALA A 55 17.41 -10.41 -5.13
N LEU A 56 17.58 -9.31 -5.87
CA LEU A 56 16.48 -8.63 -6.57
C LEU A 56 15.81 -9.53 -7.60
N LYS A 57 16.60 -10.32 -8.35
CA LYS A 57 16.06 -11.27 -9.34
C LYS A 57 15.18 -12.30 -8.66
N ARG A 58 15.62 -12.92 -7.57
CA ARG A 58 14.85 -13.91 -6.81
C ARG A 58 13.58 -13.32 -6.20
N GLN A 59 13.66 -12.10 -5.66
CA GLN A 59 12.50 -11.39 -5.17
C GLN A 59 11.48 -11.13 -6.29
N TYR A 60 11.96 -10.69 -7.46
CA TYR A 60 11.10 -10.47 -8.62
C TYR A 60 10.45 -11.77 -9.12
N GLU A 61 11.18 -12.89 -9.20
CA GLU A 61 10.66 -14.21 -9.57
C GLU A 61 9.53 -14.63 -8.62
N VAL A 62 9.76 -14.52 -7.30
CA VAL A 62 8.74 -14.81 -6.30
C VAL A 62 7.53 -13.91 -6.52
N PHE A 63 7.75 -12.61 -6.57
CA PHE A 63 6.67 -11.61 -6.66
C PHE A 63 5.82 -11.78 -7.92
N SER A 64 6.43 -12.13 -9.05
CA SER A 64 5.73 -12.24 -10.34
C SER A 64 4.90 -13.53 -10.49
N GLU A 65 5.15 -14.54 -9.67
CA GLU A 65 4.51 -15.85 -9.79
C GLU A 65 3.52 -16.15 -8.66
N VAL A 66 3.56 -15.37 -7.57
CA VAL A 66 2.71 -15.58 -6.39
C VAL A 66 1.42 -14.78 -6.47
N GLU A 67 0.35 -15.42 -6.07
CA GLU A 67 -0.93 -14.74 -5.86
C GLU A 67 -1.02 -14.22 -4.42
N PHE A 68 -1.19 -12.91 -4.28
CA PHE A 68 -1.31 -12.25 -2.98
C PHE A 68 -2.77 -12.20 -2.53
N PRO A 69 -3.12 -12.80 -1.37
CA PRO A 69 -4.47 -12.75 -0.86
C PRO A 69 -4.83 -11.33 -0.36
N PRO A 70 -6.12 -10.97 -0.34
CA PRO A 70 -6.55 -9.69 0.23
C PRO A 70 -6.32 -9.66 1.74
N ILE A 71 -5.96 -8.50 2.27
CA ILE A 71 -5.90 -8.26 3.72
C ILE A 71 -7.29 -8.51 4.32
N PRO A 72 -7.39 -9.16 5.49
CA PRO A 72 -8.67 -9.46 6.12
C PRO A 72 -9.60 -8.25 6.23
N SER A 73 -10.89 -8.45 5.94
CA SER A 73 -11.95 -7.43 5.95
C SER A 73 -11.84 -6.33 4.91
N SER A 74 -10.74 -6.25 4.11
CA SER A 74 -10.58 -5.20 3.10
C SER A 74 -11.71 -5.18 2.07
N GLN A 75 -12.10 -6.35 1.56
CA GLN A 75 -13.13 -6.48 0.53
C GLN A 75 -14.49 -5.95 1.00
N GLU A 76 -14.90 -6.31 2.21
CA GLU A 76 -16.18 -5.90 2.78
C GLU A 76 -16.22 -4.40 3.08
N VAL A 77 -15.16 -3.89 3.73
CA VAL A 77 -15.04 -2.47 4.10
C VAL A 77 -15.01 -1.60 2.85
N LEU A 78 -14.16 -1.94 1.88
CA LEU A 78 -14.05 -1.17 0.64
C LEU A 78 -15.34 -1.20 -0.18
N SER A 79 -16.05 -2.33 -0.19
CA SER A 79 -17.39 -2.41 -0.82
C SER A 79 -18.40 -1.47 -0.16
N ARG A 80 -18.29 -1.23 1.16
CA ARG A 80 -19.15 -0.25 1.85
C ARG A 80 -18.70 1.20 1.57
N LEU A 81 -17.38 1.46 1.64
CA LEU A 81 -16.81 2.79 1.42
C LEU A 81 -17.04 3.30 -0.01
N SER A 82 -16.93 2.44 -1.03
CA SER A 82 -17.11 2.82 -2.44
C SER A 82 -18.49 3.35 -2.78
N LYS A 83 -19.51 3.04 -1.96
CA LYS A 83 -20.87 3.58 -2.15
C LYS A 83 -20.96 5.09 -1.91
N ASN A 84 -20.05 5.63 -1.07
CA ASN A 84 -20.10 7.02 -0.62
C ASN A 84 -18.82 7.82 -0.92
N HIS A 85 -17.75 7.17 -1.36
CA HIS A 85 -16.42 7.77 -1.58
C HIS A 85 -15.84 7.33 -2.92
N ASP A 86 -14.92 8.13 -3.47
CA ASP A 86 -14.16 7.78 -4.68
C ASP A 86 -12.84 7.15 -4.25
N LEU A 87 -12.68 5.86 -4.50
CA LEU A 87 -11.53 5.08 -4.07
C LEU A 87 -10.54 4.90 -5.22
N TRP A 88 -9.27 5.19 -4.99
CA TRP A 88 -8.18 5.03 -5.94
C TRP A 88 -7.12 4.11 -5.37
N VAL A 89 -6.63 3.17 -6.18
CA VAL A 89 -5.40 2.45 -5.84
C VAL A 89 -4.20 3.29 -6.29
N LEU A 90 -3.25 3.50 -5.39
CA LEU A 90 -2.03 4.25 -5.64
C LEU A 90 -0.83 3.43 -5.17
N THR A 91 -0.16 2.75 -6.10
CA THR A 91 0.90 1.78 -5.79
C THR A 91 2.27 2.21 -6.27
N GLY A 92 3.31 1.88 -5.48
CA GLY A 92 4.72 1.99 -5.86
C GLY A 92 5.20 0.89 -6.81
N ARG A 93 4.36 -0.07 -7.19
CA ARG A 93 4.72 -1.13 -8.12
C ARG A 93 5.18 -0.56 -9.47
N HIS A 94 6.15 -1.24 -10.07
CA HIS A 94 6.65 -0.88 -11.38
C HIS A 94 5.56 -1.00 -12.47
N LYS A 95 5.56 -0.08 -13.45
CA LYS A 95 4.60 -0.09 -14.57
C LYS A 95 4.57 -1.42 -15.36
N GLY A 96 5.71 -2.13 -15.44
CA GLY A 96 5.77 -3.47 -16.02
C GLY A 96 4.91 -4.52 -15.32
N MET A 97 4.50 -4.27 -14.07
CA MET A 97 3.61 -5.12 -13.28
C MET A 97 2.13 -4.70 -13.38
N ALA A 98 1.82 -3.71 -14.23
CA ALA A 98 0.50 -3.09 -14.26
C ALA A 98 -0.63 -4.08 -14.56
N GLU A 99 -0.45 -4.95 -15.55
CA GLU A 99 -1.50 -5.91 -15.93
C GLU A 99 -1.76 -6.94 -14.83
N MET A 100 -0.70 -7.47 -14.21
CA MET A 100 -0.83 -8.39 -13.08
C MET A 100 -1.50 -7.72 -11.88
N THR A 101 -1.08 -6.50 -11.54
CA THR A 101 -1.66 -5.74 -10.43
C THR A 101 -3.14 -5.45 -10.68
N LYS A 102 -3.51 -4.97 -11.86
CA LYS A 102 -4.91 -4.72 -12.22
C LYS A 102 -5.75 -6.00 -12.21
N ALA A 103 -5.17 -7.13 -12.67
CA ALA A 103 -5.86 -8.42 -12.62
C ALA A 103 -6.17 -8.84 -11.18
N SER A 104 -5.20 -8.71 -10.24
CA SER A 104 -5.41 -8.99 -8.82
C SER A 104 -6.45 -8.06 -8.20
N ILE A 105 -6.36 -6.75 -8.49
CA ILE A 105 -7.35 -5.77 -7.99
C ILE A 105 -8.75 -6.09 -8.52
N ASN A 106 -8.89 -6.39 -9.80
CA ASN A 106 -10.20 -6.74 -10.38
C ASN A 106 -10.75 -8.06 -9.84
N LYS A 107 -9.87 -9.03 -9.54
CA LYS A 107 -10.27 -10.32 -8.96
C LYS A 107 -10.86 -10.16 -7.57
N TYR A 108 -10.18 -9.42 -6.70
CA TYR A 108 -10.55 -9.33 -5.29
C TYR A 108 -11.48 -8.15 -4.97
N PHE A 109 -11.43 -7.09 -5.78
CA PHE A 109 -12.14 -5.83 -5.55
C PHE A 109 -12.91 -5.38 -6.80
N PRO A 110 -13.77 -6.22 -7.38
CA PRO A 110 -14.47 -5.89 -8.64
C PRO A 110 -15.36 -4.66 -8.49
N ASN A 111 -15.19 -3.67 -9.40
CA ASN A 111 -15.99 -2.44 -9.46
C ASN A 111 -15.93 -1.55 -8.19
N ILE A 112 -14.88 -1.67 -7.38
CA ILE A 112 -14.70 -0.87 -6.16
C ILE A 112 -13.94 0.42 -6.44
N PHE A 113 -12.87 0.34 -7.23
CA PHE A 113 -11.96 1.47 -7.44
C PHE A 113 -12.31 2.27 -8.70
N THR A 114 -12.19 3.60 -8.56
CA THR A 114 -12.29 4.56 -9.68
C THR A 114 -11.14 4.37 -10.67
N GLY A 115 -9.96 4.00 -10.19
CA GLY A 115 -8.80 3.72 -11.01
C GLY A 115 -7.59 3.25 -10.22
N VAL A 116 -6.53 2.90 -10.96
CA VAL A 116 -5.24 2.46 -10.43
C VAL A 116 -4.15 3.36 -10.98
N ARG A 117 -3.30 3.90 -10.10
CA ARG A 117 -2.16 4.75 -10.44
C ARG A 117 -0.86 4.11 -9.98
N PHE A 118 0.15 4.17 -10.82
CA PHE A 118 1.49 3.61 -10.58
C PHE A 118 2.49 4.74 -10.47
N THR A 119 3.28 4.76 -9.40
CA THR A 119 4.31 5.78 -9.18
C THR A 119 5.70 5.35 -9.65
N GLY A 120 5.90 4.08 -9.97
CA GLY A 120 7.11 3.59 -10.63
C GLY A 120 8.38 3.70 -9.79
N PHE A 121 8.30 3.57 -8.49
CA PHE A 121 9.38 3.85 -7.52
C PHE A 121 10.78 3.30 -7.88
N LEU A 122 10.91 2.32 -8.77
CA LEU A 122 12.21 1.73 -9.14
C LEU A 122 12.79 2.24 -10.48
N GLN A 123 12.18 3.17 -11.20
CA GLN A 123 12.63 3.58 -12.54
C GLN A 123 12.95 5.07 -12.71
N GLY A 124 13.14 5.82 -11.63
CA GLY A 124 13.52 7.24 -11.77
C GLY A 124 12.45 8.13 -12.42
N ASP A 125 11.22 7.67 -12.51
CA ASP A 125 10.09 8.56 -12.72
C ASP A 125 9.94 9.37 -11.42
N ASP A 126 10.18 10.68 -11.46
CA ASP A 126 10.08 11.61 -10.32
C ASP A 126 8.63 11.80 -9.82
N ILE A 127 7.76 10.82 -10.06
CA ILE A 127 6.36 10.88 -9.67
C ILE A 127 6.22 10.26 -8.28
N THR A 128 6.09 11.12 -7.28
CA THR A 128 5.81 10.70 -5.91
C THR A 128 4.34 10.37 -5.69
N LYS A 129 4.02 9.60 -4.64
CA LYS A 129 2.62 9.39 -4.23
C LYS A 129 1.95 10.72 -3.88
N GLY A 130 2.70 11.68 -3.32
CA GLY A 130 2.21 13.03 -3.03
C GLY A 130 1.71 13.75 -4.28
N LEU A 131 2.51 13.79 -5.34
CA LEU A 131 2.11 14.41 -6.62
C LEU A 131 0.84 13.78 -7.19
N VAL A 132 0.73 12.43 -7.16
CA VAL A 132 -0.46 11.74 -7.65
C VAL A 132 -1.68 12.01 -6.77
N CYS A 133 -1.53 12.04 -5.45
CA CYS A 133 -2.61 12.42 -4.53
C CYS A 133 -3.17 13.81 -4.87
N ARG A 134 -2.28 14.77 -5.12
CA ARG A 134 -2.67 16.12 -5.53
C ARG A 134 -3.40 16.10 -6.89
N GLU A 135 -2.89 15.35 -7.87
CA GLU A 135 -3.49 15.24 -9.21
C GLU A 135 -4.92 14.69 -9.18
N ILE A 136 -5.16 13.64 -8.38
CA ILE A 136 -6.49 13.02 -8.25
C ILE A 136 -7.40 13.73 -7.24
N GLY A 137 -6.90 14.74 -6.54
CA GLY A 137 -7.62 15.46 -5.49
C GLY A 137 -7.89 14.61 -4.26
N ALA A 138 -6.96 13.70 -3.90
CA ALA A 138 -7.11 12.87 -2.71
C ALA A 138 -7.14 13.73 -1.44
N GLN A 139 -8.09 13.44 -0.58
CA GLN A 139 -8.26 14.11 0.72
C GLN A 139 -7.74 13.23 1.86
N VAL A 140 -7.68 11.92 1.62
CA VAL A 140 -7.13 10.92 2.56
C VAL A 140 -6.19 10.00 1.79
N MET A 141 -5.06 9.65 2.41
CA MET A 141 -4.14 8.59 1.94
C MET A 141 -4.06 7.50 3.00
N ILE A 142 -4.12 6.25 2.56
CA ILE A 142 -3.93 5.05 3.39
C ILE A 142 -2.71 4.31 2.85
N ASP A 143 -1.66 4.15 3.67
CA ASP A 143 -0.40 3.53 3.27
C ASP A 143 0.27 2.88 4.49
N ASP A 144 1.06 1.84 4.31
CA ASP A 144 1.81 1.17 5.36
C ASP A 144 3.24 1.73 5.53
N LEU A 145 3.75 2.47 4.53
CA LEU A 145 5.10 3.04 4.54
C LEU A 145 5.11 4.50 5.01
N PRO A 146 5.80 4.80 6.14
CA PRO A 146 5.93 6.16 6.64
C PRO A 146 6.47 7.17 5.63
N THR A 147 7.45 6.78 4.81
CA THR A 147 8.06 7.65 3.79
C THR A 147 7.08 8.07 2.70
N HIS A 148 6.10 7.21 2.38
CA HIS A 148 5.03 7.56 1.45
C HIS A 148 4.07 8.58 2.09
N ILE A 149 3.70 8.36 3.36
CA ILE A 149 2.86 9.29 4.12
C ILE A 149 3.53 10.67 4.22
N GLU A 150 4.83 10.72 4.55
CA GLU A 150 5.60 11.96 4.60
C GLU A 150 5.59 12.69 3.25
N SER A 151 5.88 11.98 2.16
CA SER A 151 5.84 12.55 0.81
C SER A 151 4.48 13.18 0.46
N VAL A 152 3.37 12.57 0.92
CA VAL A 152 2.03 13.08 0.64
C VAL A 152 1.70 14.31 1.51
N ILE A 153 2.18 14.32 2.75
CA ILE A 153 2.03 15.48 3.65
C ILE A 153 2.83 16.68 3.13
N ASP A 154 4.07 16.46 2.67
CA ASP A 154 4.94 17.51 2.16
C ASP A 154 4.39 18.17 0.89
N GLU A 155 3.71 17.42 0.02
CA GLU A 155 3.02 17.97 -1.15
C GLU A 155 1.76 18.77 -0.79
N GLY A 156 1.20 18.57 0.41
CA GLY A 156 0.02 19.24 0.90
C GLY A 156 -1.28 18.79 0.24
N GLY A 157 -2.40 19.34 0.74
CA GLY A 157 -3.73 19.07 0.18
C GLY A 157 -4.49 17.92 0.84
N LEU A 158 -3.83 17.03 1.59
CA LEU A 158 -4.51 16.05 2.42
C LEU A 158 -5.19 16.68 3.63
N ARG A 159 -6.31 16.11 4.00
CA ARG A 159 -6.95 16.38 5.30
C ARG A 159 -6.32 15.53 6.38
N GLU A 160 -6.12 14.25 6.07
CA GLU A 160 -5.58 13.28 7.00
C GLU A 160 -4.91 12.12 6.24
N ALA A 161 -3.87 11.55 6.85
CA ALA A 161 -3.20 10.35 6.38
C ALA A 161 -3.41 9.22 7.39
N ILE A 162 -3.59 8.01 6.88
CA ILE A 162 -3.73 6.80 7.71
C ILE A 162 -2.51 5.93 7.47
N ILE A 163 -1.69 5.73 8.51
CA ILE A 163 -0.68 4.67 8.52
C ILE A 163 -1.35 3.35 8.87
N PHE A 164 -1.28 2.39 7.96
CA PHE A 164 -1.97 1.11 8.09
C PHE A 164 -1.08 0.06 8.76
N GLY A 165 -1.70 -0.71 9.67
CA GLY A 165 -1.05 -1.83 10.31
C GLY A 165 -0.08 -1.46 11.44
N ASP A 166 0.50 -2.50 12.05
CA ASP A 166 1.56 -2.44 13.05
C ASP A 166 2.72 -3.32 12.60
N TYR A 167 3.23 -2.99 11.43
CA TYR A 167 4.28 -3.75 10.77
C TYR A 167 5.66 -3.39 11.33
N PRO A 168 6.66 -4.28 11.24
CA PRO A 168 8.01 -4.02 11.73
C PRO A 168 8.64 -2.73 11.16
N TRP A 169 8.29 -2.36 9.92
CA TRP A 169 8.83 -1.18 9.24
C TRP A 169 8.09 0.13 9.57
N ASN A 170 6.94 0.06 10.25
CA ASN A 170 6.19 1.27 10.58
C ASN A 170 5.82 1.44 12.06
N LYS A 171 5.91 0.39 12.90
CA LYS A 171 5.43 0.39 14.29
C LYS A 171 6.02 1.50 15.16
N ASP A 172 7.30 1.80 14.98
CA ASP A 172 8.03 2.78 15.80
C ASP A 172 8.01 4.20 15.19
N HIS A 173 7.33 4.38 14.06
CA HIS A 173 7.25 5.69 13.41
C HIS A 173 6.43 6.68 14.23
N LYS A 174 6.99 7.86 14.49
CA LYS A 174 6.31 8.95 15.19
C LYS A 174 5.30 9.61 14.25
N LEU A 175 4.04 9.57 14.65
CA LEU A 175 2.95 10.14 13.87
C LEU A 175 2.91 11.67 14.02
N GLY A 176 2.80 12.39 12.92
CA GLY A 176 2.47 13.82 12.89
C GLY A 176 1.00 14.06 13.26
N SER A 177 0.64 15.32 13.48
CA SER A 177 -0.70 15.70 13.92
C SER A 177 -1.84 15.38 12.95
N VAL A 178 -1.50 15.16 11.67
CA VAL A 178 -2.46 14.82 10.61
C VAL A 178 -2.41 13.33 10.22
N VAL A 179 -1.71 12.50 11.02
CA VAL A 179 -1.55 11.07 10.76
C VAL A 179 -2.18 10.26 11.87
N VAL A 180 -3.03 9.32 11.50
CA VAL A 180 -3.67 8.37 12.44
C VAL A 180 -3.24 6.95 12.08
N ARG A 181 -2.98 6.12 13.09
CA ARG A 181 -2.74 4.69 12.90
C ARG A 181 -4.04 3.91 12.94
N CYS A 182 -4.27 3.10 11.90
CA CYS A 182 -5.32 2.11 11.88
C CYS A 182 -4.71 0.72 11.73
N LEU A 183 -5.02 -0.20 12.65
CA LEU A 183 -4.41 -1.53 12.69
C LEU A 183 -5.05 -2.51 11.69
N ASP A 184 -6.27 -2.23 11.26
CA ASP A 184 -7.07 -3.06 10.38
C ASP A 184 -8.10 -2.23 9.59
N TRP A 185 -8.77 -2.89 8.66
CA TRP A 185 -9.79 -2.25 7.82
C TRP A 185 -11.04 -1.79 8.56
N LEU A 186 -11.38 -2.38 9.71
CA LEU A 186 -12.53 -1.93 10.52
C LEU A 186 -12.23 -0.60 11.21
N SER A 187 -11.00 -0.44 11.69
CA SER A 187 -10.53 0.85 12.23
C SER A 187 -10.40 1.92 11.14
N VAL A 188 -9.97 1.55 9.94
CA VAL A 188 -9.98 2.45 8.77
C VAL A 188 -11.40 2.94 8.46
N GLU A 189 -12.40 2.05 8.41
CA GLU A 189 -13.79 2.44 8.15
C GLU A 189 -14.32 3.43 9.18
N SER A 190 -14.01 3.18 10.44
CA SER A 190 -14.39 4.07 11.55
C SER A 190 -13.78 5.45 11.37
N GLU A 191 -12.50 5.50 11.01
CA GLU A 191 -11.75 6.74 10.81
C GLU A 191 -12.23 7.52 9.59
N ILE A 192 -12.43 6.86 8.44
CA ILE A 192 -13.02 7.50 7.26
C ILE A 192 -14.41 8.08 7.57
N THR A 193 -15.21 7.37 8.38
CA THR A 193 -16.52 7.87 8.81
C THR A 193 -16.39 9.13 9.66
N ARG A 194 -15.39 9.22 10.54
CA ARG A 194 -15.09 10.42 11.35
C ARG A 194 -14.69 11.60 10.45
N ILE A 195 -13.73 11.36 9.53
CA ILE A 195 -13.23 12.39 8.60
C ILE A 195 -14.38 12.95 7.75
N ALA A 196 -15.22 12.07 7.18
CA ALA A 196 -16.34 12.47 6.32
C ALA A 196 -17.43 13.30 7.04
N ARG A 197 -17.54 13.21 8.37
CA ARG A 197 -18.46 14.03 9.17
C ARG A 197 -17.92 15.42 9.45
N ASN A 198 -16.59 15.56 9.56
CA ASN A 198 -15.92 16.82 9.93
C ASN A 198 -15.58 17.69 8.70
N VAL A 199 -16.19 17.43 7.57
CA VAL A 199 -16.07 18.25 6.37
C VAL A 199 -17.11 19.36 6.47
N GLU A 200 -16.69 20.52 6.98
CA GLU A 200 -17.39 21.80 6.83
C GLU A 200 -16.92 22.53 5.56
#